data_5a66fd62e6b2fc146382fd95feabd9be
#
_entry.id   5a66fd62e6b2fc146382fd95feabd9be
#
_cell.length_a   1.000
_cell.length_b   1.000
_cell.length_c   1.000
_cell.angle_alpha   90.00
_cell.angle_beta   90.00
_cell.angle_gamma   90.00
#
_symmetry.space_group_name_H-M   'P 1'
#
loop_
_entity.id
_entity.type
_entity.pdbx_description
1 polymer ?
#
loop_
_entity_poly.entity_id
_entity_poly.type
_entity_poly.pdbx_seq_one_letter_code
_entity_poly.pdbx_strand_id
1 'polypeptide(L)'
;MCRSHTTMKRVFKKPDSMTDIPFPYCPGCSHGTIHRLVAEVMDELDITKMAVGITSAGCSVRNWRQFDCDMVMALHGRGPAVATGLKRVHPEAIVFTYQGDGDLAAIGTGEIVHAASRCECITVIYVNNGVFGATGGQQAPTTLIGQKTTSYPGGRDPNFSGYPLRIAELLSLVSPRSYIARRSVHDVKHIMATKKAIQESFQMQIDGRGFGLVEVLGACPTQWKLDPVRSMERIVEEVIPYYPLGTFSSPQKEG
;
A
#
# COMPACT_ATOMS: atom_id res chain seq x y z
N MET A 1 -18.14 -11.66 51.61
CA MET A 1 -18.47 -11.59 50.17
C MET A 1 -17.26 -11.09 49.43
N CYS A 2 -16.55 -12.00 48.79
CA CYS A 2 -15.34 -11.66 48.00
C CYS A 2 -15.79 -11.20 46.63
N ARG A 3 -15.60 -9.90 46.28
CA ARG A 3 -15.82 -9.44 44.93
C ARG A 3 -14.69 -9.98 44.07
N SER A 4 -15.01 -10.90 43.16
CA SER A 4 -14.10 -11.33 42.10
C SER A 4 -13.77 -10.11 41.24
N HIS A 5 -12.53 -9.61 41.30
CA HIS A 5 -12.03 -8.63 40.35
C HIS A 5 -11.92 -9.33 39.00
N THR A 6 -12.94 -9.15 38.15
CA THR A 6 -12.85 -9.53 36.75
C THR A 6 -11.83 -8.60 36.09
N THR A 7 -10.64 -9.10 35.88
CA THR A 7 -9.59 -8.34 35.16
C THR A 7 -10.05 -8.19 33.72
N MET A 8 -10.40 -6.96 33.31
CA MET A 8 -10.76 -6.69 31.92
C MET A 8 -9.55 -6.95 31.02
N LYS A 9 -9.71 -7.87 30.06
CA LYS A 9 -8.69 -8.16 29.05
C LYS A 9 -8.75 -7.05 27.98
N ARG A 10 -7.63 -6.34 27.75
CA ARG A 10 -7.55 -5.42 26.63
C ARG A 10 -7.62 -6.20 25.31
N VAL A 11 -8.62 -5.93 24.50
CA VAL A 11 -8.83 -6.59 23.19
C VAL A 11 -8.32 -5.77 22.01
N PHE A 12 -7.99 -4.49 22.25
CA PHE A 12 -7.48 -3.58 21.26
C PHE A 12 -6.57 -2.52 21.89
N LYS A 13 -5.49 -2.18 21.18
CA LYS A 13 -4.57 -1.09 21.48
C LYS A 13 -4.20 -0.38 20.16
N LYS A 14 -4.01 0.93 20.20
CA LYS A 14 -3.34 1.64 19.10
C LYS A 14 -1.93 1.08 18.96
N PRO A 15 -1.44 0.79 17.75
CA PRO A 15 -0.05 0.38 17.54
C PRO A 15 0.93 1.39 18.13
N ASP A 16 2.02 0.89 18.72
CA ASP A 16 3.06 1.73 19.30
C ASP A 16 3.86 2.45 18.20
N SER A 17 3.96 1.84 17.02
CA SER A 17 4.53 2.45 15.81
C SER A 17 3.69 3.57 15.20
N MET A 18 2.59 3.98 15.84
CA MET A 18 1.78 5.13 15.43
C MET A 18 1.91 6.28 16.43
N THR A 19 2.15 7.48 15.91
CA THR A 19 2.11 8.71 16.71
C THR A 19 0.69 9.05 17.18
N ASP A 20 0.56 10.03 18.10
CA ASP A 20 -0.75 10.54 18.56
C ASP A 20 -1.36 11.61 17.63
N ILE A 21 -0.75 11.85 16.48
CA ILE A 21 -1.25 12.81 15.51
C ILE A 21 -2.50 12.25 14.84
N PRO A 22 -3.63 12.99 14.79
CA PRO A 22 -4.85 12.53 14.15
C PRO A 22 -4.65 12.19 12.67
N PHE A 23 -5.35 11.16 12.19
CA PHE A 23 -5.30 10.79 10.78
C PHE A 23 -5.82 11.93 9.88
N PRO A 24 -5.07 12.27 8.83
CA PRO A 24 -5.45 13.30 7.88
C PRO A 24 -6.32 12.77 6.73
N TYR A 25 -6.74 11.51 6.78
CA TYR A 25 -7.49 10.87 5.70
C TYR A 25 -8.99 11.17 5.77
N CYS A 26 -9.65 11.16 4.61
CA CYS A 26 -11.09 11.35 4.51
C CYS A 26 -11.87 10.22 5.20
N PRO A 27 -13.09 10.46 5.68
CA PRO A 27 -13.96 9.41 6.22
C PRO A 27 -14.16 8.26 5.23
N GLY A 28 -13.96 7.01 5.68
CA GLY A 28 -14.07 5.81 4.86
C GLY A 28 -12.93 5.56 3.87
N CYS A 29 -11.91 6.42 3.84
CA CYS A 29 -10.73 6.22 3.02
C CYS A 29 -9.91 5.02 3.52
N SER A 30 -9.56 4.10 2.62
CA SER A 30 -8.80 2.89 2.96
C SER A 30 -7.39 3.15 3.48
N HIS A 31 -6.80 4.32 3.19
CA HIS A 31 -5.48 4.69 3.71
C HIS A 31 -5.40 4.57 5.25
N GLY A 32 -6.45 4.95 5.99
CA GLY A 32 -6.45 4.85 7.45
C GLY A 32 -6.30 3.41 7.95
N THR A 33 -7.03 2.47 7.36
CA THR A 33 -6.93 1.05 7.68
C THR A 33 -5.56 0.48 7.28
N ILE A 34 -5.11 0.75 6.06
CA ILE A 34 -3.83 0.24 5.54
C ILE A 34 -2.65 0.75 6.37
N HIS A 35 -2.66 2.05 6.70
CA HIS A 35 -1.64 2.66 7.55
C HIS A 35 -1.54 1.95 8.91
N ARG A 36 -2.69 1.72 9.55
CA ARG A 36 -2.76 0.99 10.81
C ARG A 36 -2.19 -0.43 10.69
N LEU A 37 -2.51 -1.15 9.60
CA LEU A 37 -1.99 -2.50 9.38
C LEU A 37 -0.46 -2.52 9.24
N VAL A 38 0.12 -1.52 8.57
CA VAL A 38 1.58 -1.38 8.48
C VAL A 38 2.18 -1.18 9.87
N ALA A 39 1.61 -0.28 10.67
CA ALA A 39 2.09 -0.03 12.03
C ALA A 39 1.94 -1.26 12.96
N GLU A 40 0.81 -1.99 12.88
CA GLU A 40 0.63 -3.23 13.63
C GLU A 40 1.68 -4.29 13.27
N VAL A 41 2.03 -4.40 12.00
CA VAL A 41 3.06 -5.33 11.54
C VAL A 41 4.44 -4.89 12.01
N MET A 42 4.73 -3.58 11.99
CA MET A 42 6.00 -3.04 12.53
C MET A 42 6.17 -3.37 14.02
N ASP A 43 5.09 -3.24 14.82
CA ASP A 43 5.09 -3.63 16.23
C ASP A 43 5.31 -5.14 16.41
N GLU A 44 4.59 -5.98 15.64
CA GLU A 44 4.65 -7.44 15.75
C GLU A 44 6.02 -8.02 15.36
N LEU A 45 6.72 -7.35 14.45
CA LEU A 45 8.06 -7.73 14.02
C LEU A 45 9.18 -7.02 14.79
N ASP A 46 8.83 -6.11 15.71
CA ASP A 46 9.76 -5.28 16.50
C ASP A 46 10.79 -4.54 15.63
N ILE A 47 10.33 -3.96 14.52
CA ILE A 47 11.21 -3.30 13.53
C ILE A 47 11.13 -1.78 13.53
N THR A 48 10.28 -1.17 14.35
CA THR A 48 10.00 0.29 14.33
C THR A 48 11.26 1.14 14.40
N LYS A 49 12.20 0.79 15.27
CA LYS A 49 13.45 1.53 15.46
C LYS A 49 14.47 1.39 14.34
N MET A 50 14.32 0.36 13.53
CA MET A 50 15.18 0.11 12.35
C MET A 50 14.47 0.50 11.05
N ALA A 51 13.19 0.83 11.13
CA ALA A 51 12.37 1.15 9.96
C ALA A 51 12.65 2.56 9.46
N VAL A 52 12.81 2.68 8.15
CA VAL A 52 12.84 3.95 7.44
C VAL A 52 11.75 3.94 6.38
N GLY A 53 10.72 4.74 6.60
CA GLY A 53 9.61 4.90 5.68
C GLY A 53 9.88 5.96 4.61
N ILE A 54 9.53 5.66 3.37
CA ILE A 54 9.62 6.62 2.28
C ILE A 54 8.22 6.91 1.78
N THR A 55 7.86 8.19 1.84
CA THR A 55 6.62 8.70 1.28
C THR A 55 6.92 9.65 0.13
N SER A 56 5.98 9.80 -0.80
CA SER A 56 6.09 10.80 -1.86
C SER A 56 4.75 11.50 -2.10
N ALA A 57 4.56 12.16 -3.22
CA ALA A 57 3.38 12.99 -3.45
C ALA A 57 2.06 12.19 -3.45
N GLY A 58 0.96 12.86 -3.16
CA GLY A 58 -0.39 12.31 -3.11
C GLY A 58 -0.94 12.17 -1.69
N CYS A 59 -2.00 11.37 -1.51
CA CYS A 59 -2.58 11.14 -0.19
C CYS A 59 -1.59 10.44 0.76
N SER A 60 -0.70 9.63 0.21
CA SER A 60 0.34 8.92 0.95
C SER A 60 1.33 9.85 1.67
N VAL A 61 1.63 11.04 1.12
CA VAL A 61 2.55 11.97 1.77
C VAL A 61 2.09 12.36 3.18
N ARG A 62 0.80 12.30 3.44
CA ARG A 62 0.23 12.71 4.73
C ARG A 62 0.65 11.79 5.87
N ASN A 63 1.18 10.58 5.59
CA ASN A 63 1.57 9.60 6.59
C ASN A 63 2.93 9.88 7.26
N TRP A 64 3.73 10.82 6.75
CA TRP A 64 5.07 11.08 7.27
C TRP A 64 5.11 11.46 8.76
N ARG A 65 4.00 11.89 9.33
CA ARG A 65 3.86 12.26 10.74
C ARG A 65 3.13 11.21 11.58
N GLN A 66 2.55 10.19 10.97
CA GLN A 66 1.73 9.20 11.66
C GLN A 66 2.50 7.92 12.02
N PHE A 67 3.60 7.61 11.34
CA PHE A 67 4.51 6.55 11.77
C PHE A 67 5.53 7.08 12.77
N ASP A 68 5.79 6.32 13.84
CA ASP A 68 6.82 6.61 14.86
C ASP A 68 8.15 5.94 14.47
N CYS A 69 8.60 6.20 13.25
CA CYS A 69 9.89 5.77 12.70
C CYS A 69 10.49 6.91 11.87
N ASP A 70 11.74 6.74 11.42
CA ASP A 70 12.35 7.68 10.51
C ASP A 70 11.60 7.73 9.17
N MET A 71 11.33 8.94 8.69
CA MET A 71 10.58 9.15 7.45
C MET A 71 11.34 10.07 6.49
N VAL A 72 11.44 9.63 5.24
CA VAL A 72 12.04 10.41 4.15
C VAL A 72 10.96 10.78 3.13
N MET A 73 10.89 12.05 2.75
CA MET A 73 9.98 12.53 1.72
C MET A 73 10.71 12.57 0.37
N ALA A 74 10.30 11.71 -0.55
CA ALA A 74 10.80 11.68 -1.92
C ALA A 74 9.97 12.59 -2.85
N LEU A 75 10.53 12.98 -3.97
CA LEU A 75 9.77 13.58 -5.07
C LEU A 75 8.77 12.57 -5.65
N HIS A 76 7.72 13.07 -6.29
CA HIS A 76 6.66 12.29 -6.91
C HIS A 76 7.21 11.18 -7.82
N GLY A 77 6.83 9.93 -7.58
CA GLY A 77 7.29 8.75 -8.30
C GLY A 77 8.68 8.23 -7.89
N ARG A 78 9.45 8.96 -7.10
CA ARG A 78 10.86 8.62 -6.80
C ARG A 78 11.04 7.76 -5.55
N GLY A 79 9.96 7.37 -4.88
CA GLY A 79 9.99 6.54 -3.68
C GLY A 79 10.89 5.31 -3.81
N PRO A 80 10.72 4.44 -4.83
CA PRO A 80 11.54 3.23 -4.99
C PRO A 80 13.02 3.51 -5.26
N ALA A 81 13.33 4.61 -5.96
CA ALA A 81 14.73 5.00 -6.20
C ALA A 81 15.43 5.47 -4.92
N VAL A 82 14.73 6.30 -4.12
CA VAL A 82 15.24 6.75 -2.81
C VAL A 82 15.39 5.57 -1.86
N ALA A 83 14.41 4.65 -1.82
CA ALA A 83 14.47 3.42 -1.04
C ALA A 83 15.67 2.55 -1.41
N THR A 84 15.91 2.37 -2.71
CA THR A 84 17.09 1.65 -3.24
C THR A 84 18.40 2.27 -2.73
N GLY A 85 18.54 3.59 -2.87
CA GLY A 85 19.74 4.31 -2.43
C GLY A 85 19.97 4.17 -0.94
N LEU A 86 18.91 4.39 -0.13
CA LEU A 86 18.98 4.31 1.31
C LEU A 86 19.33 2.88 1.78
N LYS A 87 18.68 1.86 1.23
CA LYS A 87 18.94 0.46 1.58
C LYS A 87 20.38 0.02 1.25
N ARG A 88 20.96 0.54 0.17
CA ARG A 88 22.34 0.24 -0.23
C ARG A 88 23.37 0.89 0.68
N VAL A 89 23.09 2.09 1.20
CA VAL A 89 23.98 2.82 2.13
C VAL A 89 23.80 2.34 3.57
N HIS A 90 22.59 1.93 3.94
CA HIS A 90 22.23 1.39 5.24
C HIS A 90 21.58 0.00 5.09
N PRO A 91 22.38 -1.04 4.85
CA PRO A 91 21.87 -2.40 4.58
C PRO A 91 21.12 -3.00 5.77
N GLU A 92 21.41 -2.56 7.01
CA GLU A 92 20.72 -2.98 8.24
C GLU A 92 19.32 -2.38 8.38
N ALA A 93 19.04 -1.22 7.77
CA ALA A 93 17.74 -0.56 7.88
C ALA A 93 16.61 -1.37 7.22
N ILE A 94 15.44 -1.34 7.81
CA ILE A 94 14.21 -1.89 7.22
C ILE A 94 13.54 -0.77 6.42
N VAL A 95 13.74 -0.77 5.11
CA VAL A 95 13.30 0.32 4.23
C VAL A 95 11.98 -0.04 3.56
N PHE A 96 10.97 0.83 3.71
CA PHE A 96 9.70 0.63 3.02
C PHE A 96 9.22 1.91 2.32
N THR A 97 8.47 1.74 1.24
CA THR A 97 7.75 2.85 0.60
C THR A 97 6.25 2.69 0.83
N TYR A 98 5.54 3.82 0.95
CA TYR A 98 4.09 3.86 1.03
C TYR A 98 3.56 4.83 -0.03
N GLN A 99 2.96 4.30 -1.10
CA GLN A 99 2.65 5.06 -2.31
C GLN A 99 1.24 4.80 -2.82
N GLY A 100 0.62 5.82 -3.42
CA GLY A 100 -0.62 5.67 -4.19
C GLY A 100 -0.35 5.30 -5.65
N ASP A 101 -1.42 4.97 -6.38
CA ASP A 101 -1.37 4.55 -7.78
C ASP A 101 -0.93 5.67 -8.73
N GLY A 102 -1.39 6.89 -8.50
CA GLY A 102 -0.91 8.06 -9.26
C GLY A 102 0.57 8.37 -9.03
N ASP A 103 1.13 7.91 -7.92
CA ASP A 103 2.54 8.06 -7.60
C ASP A 103 3.38 6.92 -8.18
N LEU A 104 3.12 5.69 -7.77
CA LEU A 104 3.92 4.53 -8.15
C LEU A 104 3.67 4.09 -9.60
N ALA A 105 2.40 4.04 -10.03
CA ALA A 105 2.02 3.48 -11.33
C ALA A 105 1.93 4.51 -12.46
N ALA A 106 2.06 5.82 -12.17
CA ALA A 106 2.18 6.87 -13.17
C ALA A 106 3.63 7.33 -13.30
N ILE A 107 4.03 8.32 -12.50
CA ILE A 107 5.35 8.94 -12.58
C ILE A 107 6.46 7.96 -12.16
N GLY A 108 6.18 7.06 -11.20
CA GLY A 108 7.13 6.10 -10.64
C GLY A 108 7.22 4.75 -11.34
N THR A 109 6.59 4.58 -12.51
CA THR A 109 6.55 3.26 -13.17
C THR A 109 7.96 2.75 -13.53
N GLY A 110 8.84 3.59 -14.03
CA GLY A 110 10.22 3.21 -14.32
C GLY A 110 10.99 2.80 -13.08
N GLU A 111 10.86 3.57 -12.00
CA GLU A 111 11.56 3.35 -10.74
C GLU A 111 11.16 2.02 -10.10
N ILE A 112 9.85 1.73 -10.06
CA ILE A 112 9.37 0.48 -9.44
C ILE A 112 9.75 -0.75 -10.27
N VAL A 113 9.67 -0.67 -11.61
CA VAL A 113 10.10 -1.75 -12.49
C VAL A 113 11.57 -2.07 -12.30
N HIS A 114 12.42 -1.04 -12.26
CA HIS A 114 13.86 -1.23 -12.06
C HIS A 114 14.22 -1.69 -10.64
N ALA A 115 13.52 -1.22 -9.60
CA ALA A 115 13.72 -1.72 -8.23
C ALA A 115 13.36 -3.20 -8.12
N ALA A 116 12.22 -3.61 -8.68
CA ALA A 116 11.78 -4.99 -8.71
C ALA A 116 12.72 -5.87 -9.54
N SER A 117 13.10 -5.44 -10.76
CA SER A 117 14.01 -6.18 -11.65
C SER A 117 15.37 -6.47 -11.01
N ARG A 118 15.89 -5.52 -10.22
CA ARG A 118 17.13 -5.73 -9.44
C ARG A 118 16.92 -6.49 -8.14
N CYS A 119 15.68 -6.86 -7.82
CA CYS A 119 15.31 -7.52 -6.57
C CYS A 119 15.82 -6.74 -5.34
N GLU A 120 15.67 -5.39 -5.36
CA GLU A 120 16.13 -4.54 -4.26
C GLU A 120 15.47 -4.96 -2.95
N CYS A 121 16.24 -5.05 -1.88
CA CYS A 121 15.76 -5.54 -0.59
C CYS A 121 14.94 -4.46 0.16
N ILE A 122 13.76 -4.15 -0.36
CA ILE A 122 12.81 -3.14 0.14
C ILE A 122 11.38 -3.68 0.16
N THR A 123 10.54 -3.10 1.01
CA THR A 123 9.11 -3.38 1.07
C THR A 123 8.32 -2.23 0.44
N VAL A 124 7.40 -2.54 -0.45
CA VAL A 124 6.55 -1.55 -1.13
C VAL A 124 5.10 -1.76 -0.76
N ILE A 125 4.50 -0.79 -0.09
CA ILE A 125 3.07 -0.73 0.19
C ILE A 125 2.44 0.20 -0.85
N TYR A 126 1.64 -0.40 -1.73
CA TYR A 126 1.07 0.27 -2.88
C TYR A 126 -0.45 0.30 -2.78
N VAL A 127 -1.03 1.50 -2.67
CA VAL A 127 -2.48 1.69 -2.56
C VAL A 127 -3.06 2.04 -3.93
N ASN A 128 -3.87 1.14 -4.47
CA ASN A 128 -4.56 1.32 -5.74
C ASN A 128 -6.03 1.68 -5.49
N ASN A 129 -6.38 2.94 -5.71
CA ASN A 129 -7.74 3.45 -5.60
C ASN A 129 -8.31 4.02 -6.92
N GLY A 130 -7.57 3.87 -8.02
CA GLY A 130 -8.01 4.23 -9.37
C GLY A 130 -8.13 5.73 -9.63
N VAL A 131 -7.54 6.61 -8.81
CA VAL A 131 -7.57 8.07 -9.02
C VAL A 131 -6.40 8.79 -8.36
N PHE A 132 -6.01 9.96 -8.89
CA PHE A 132 -5.20 10.92 -8.16
C PHE A 132 -6.04 11.59 -7.08
N GLY A 133 -6.11 10.99 -5.88
CA GLY A 133 -7.04 11.41 -4.83
C GLY A 133 -6.75 12.82 -4.27
N ALA A 134 -5.50 13.12 -3.96
CA ALA A 134 -5.09 14.35 -3.29
C ALA A 134 -5.32 15.61 -4.12
N THR A 135 -5.20 15.52 -5.43
CA THR A 135 -5.29 16.66 -6.38
C THR A 135 -6.68 16.87 -6.94
N GLY A 136 -7.67 16.04 -6.58
CA GLY A 136 -9.07 16.26 -6.93
C GLY A 136 -9.70 15.21 -7.84
N GLY A 137 -9.16 13.98 -7.89
CA GLY A 137 -9.81 12.84 -8.55
C GLY A 137 -9.58 12.75 -10.06
N GLN A 138 -8.39 13.13 -10.53
CA GLN A 138 -7.99 12.94 -11.92
C GLN A 138 -7.80 11.46 -12.24
N GLN A 139 -7.83 11.12 -13.52
CA GLN A 139 -7.61 9.78 -14.02
C GLN A 139 -6.18 9.32 -13.71
N ALA A 140 -6.04 8.20 -13.02
CA ALA A 140 -4.79 7.50 -12.78
C ALA A 140 -4.56 6.40 -13.84
N PRO A 141 -3.35 5.87 -13.97
CA PRO A 141 -3.10 4.71 -14.86
C PRO A 141 -3.97 3.50 -14.54
N THR A 142 -4.40 3.38 -13.29
CA THR A 142 -5.21 2.28 -12.74
C THR A 142 -6.71 2.51 -12.80
N THR A 143 -7.18 3.68 -13.23
CA THR A 143 -8.61 3.99 -13.35
C THR A 143 -9.32 2.98 -14.26
N LEU A 144 -10.43 2.39 -13.79
CA LEU A 144 -11.18 1.40 -14.55
C LEU A 144 -11.79 1.98 -15.83
N ILE A 145 -12.01 1.14 -16.83
CA ILE A 145 -12.74 1.51 -18.05
C ILE A 145 -14.13 2.00 -17.68
N GLY A 146 -14.58 3.09 -18.28
CA GLY A 146 -15.85 3.72 -17.99
C GLY A 146 -15.90 4.52 -16.68
N GLN A 147 -14.90 4.41 -15.80
CA GLN A 147 -14.85 5.21 -14.57
C GLN A 147 -14.68 6.69 -14.88
N LYS A 148 -15.63 7.50 -14.40
CA LYS A 148 -15.60 8.96 -14.51
C LYS A 148 -14.62 9.55 -13.52
N THR A 149 -13.86 10.54 -13.97
CA THR A 149 -12.88 11.29 -13.18
C THR A 149 -12.97 12.77 -13.51
N THR A 150 -12.32 13.62 -12.73
CA THR A 150 -12.35 15.09 -12.97
C THR A 150 -11.62 15.48 -14.25
N SER A 151 -10.59 14.75 -14.66
CA SER A 151 -9.88 14.96 -15.93
C SER A 151 -10.55 14.27 -17.13
N TYR A 152 -11.48 13.34 -16.88
CA TYR A 152 -12.20 12.60 -17.93
C TYR A 152 -13.65 12.33 -17.50
N PRO A 153 -14.54 13.35 -17.58
CA PRO A 153 -15.93 13.25 -17.12
C PRO A 153 -16.79 12.23 -17.88
N GLY A 154 -16.42 11.92 -19.14
CA GLY A 154 -17.08 10.90 -19.95
C GLY A 154 -16.83 9.46 -19.50
N GLY A 155 -15.81 9.26 -18.64
CA GLY A 155 -15.34 7.93 -18.25
C GLY A 155 -14.16 7.46 -19.09
N ARG A 156 -13.25 6.68 -18.51
CA ARG A 156 -12.06 6.18 -19.22
C ARG A 156 -12.44 5.41 -20.49
N ASP A 157 -11.95 5.87 -21.62
CA ASP A 157 -12.06 5.20 -22.92
C ASP A 157 -10.72 4.54 -23.27
N PRO A 158 -10.68 3.20 -23.48
CA PRO A 158 -9.45 2.49 -23.83
C PRO A 158 -8.85 2.94 -25.18
N ASN A 159 -9.66 3.44 -26.11
CA ASN A 159 -9.17 3.95 -27.38
C ASN A 159 -8.36 5.24 -27.26
N PHE A 160 -8.58 6.01 -26.17
CA PHE A 160 -7.88 7.25 -25.92
C PHE A 160 -6.85 7.13 -24.79
N SER A 161 -7.21 6.48 -23.69
CA SER A 161 -6.38 6.40 -22.46
C SER A 161 -5.73 5.04 -22.24
N GLY A 162 -5.92 4.09 -23.16
CA GLY A 162 -5.46 2.71 -22.98
C GLY A 162 -6.15 1.97 -21.82
N TYR A 163 -5.70 0.76 -21.57
CA TYR A 163 -6.23 -0.09 -20.50
C TYR A 163 -5.64 0.24 -19.13
N PRO A 164 -6.38 -0.03 -18.04
CA PRO A 164 -5.85 0.15 -16.69
C PRO A 164 -4.62 -0.73 -16.45
N LEU A 165 -3.58 -0.13 -15.86
CA LEU A 165 -2.28 -0.78 -15.67
C LEU A 165 -2.33 -1.78 -14.51
N ARG A 166 -1.87 -3.01 -14.73
CA ARG A 166 -1.81 -4.10 -13.74
C ARG A 166 -0.39 -4.25 -13.21
N ILE A 167 -0.07 -3.51 -12.15
CA ILE A 167 1.29 -3.44 -11.59
C ILE A 167 1.75 -4.77 -11.00
N ALA A 168 0.91 -5.47 -10.24
CA ALA A 168 1.31 -6.75 -9.63
C ALA A 168 1.69 -7.78 -10.71
N GLU A 169 0.89 -7.91 -11.78
CA GLU A 169 1.19 -8.80 -12.90
C GLU A 169 2.46 -8.38 -13.64
N LEU A 170 2.61 -7.09 -13.94
CA LEU A 170 3.80 -6.56 -14.61
C LEU A 170 5.07 -6.89 -13.81
N LEU A 171 5.08 -6.61 -12.52
CA LEU A 171 6.25 -6.83 -11.69
C LEU A 171 6.54 -8.31 -11.45
N SER A 172 5.54 -9.18 -11.43
CA SER A 172 5.74 -10.62 -11.32
C SER A 172 6.48 -11.22 -12.53
N LEU A 173 6.32 -10.61 -13.71
CA LEU A 173 7.05 -11.02 -14.91
C LEU A 173 8.51 -10.59 -14.88
N VAL A 174 8.81 -9.41 -14.34
CA VAL A 174 10.18 -8.88 -14.31
C VAL A 174 10.98 -9.31 -13.08
N SER A 175 10.31 -9.80 -12.02
CA SER A 175 10.95 -10.22 -10.78
C SER A 175 10.28 -11.47 -10.16
N PRO A 176 10.48 -12.65 -10.76
CA PRO A 176 9.81 -13.89 -10.34
C PRO A 176 10.26 -14.39 -8.96
N ARG A 177 11.39 -13.90 -8.43
CA ARG A 177 11.91 -14.23 -7.09
C ARG A 177 11.42 -13.29 -5.98
N SER A 178 10.62 -12.30 -6.32
CA SER A 178 10.05 -11.32 -5.38
C SER A 178 8.76 -11.82 -4.76
N TYR A 179 8.39 -11.26 -3.61
CA TYR A 179 7.05 -11.43 -3.06
C TYR A 179 6.14 -10.33 -3.63
N ILE A 180 5.15 -10.72 -4.43
CA ILE A 180 4.21 -9.78 -5.04
C ILE A 180 2.79 -10.27 -4.79
N ALA A 181 2.01 -9.48 -4.08
CA ALA A 181 0.64 -9.81 -3.72
C ALA A 181 -0.32 -8.64 -3.93
N ARG A 182 -1.55 -8.95 -4.35
CA ARG A 182 -2.68 -8.00 -4.35
C ARG A 182 -3.71 -8.42 -3.32
N ARG A 183 -4.12 -7.47 -2.49
CA ARG A 183 -5.08 -7.62 -1.40
C ARG A 183 -6.10 -6.49 -1.43
N SER A 184 -7.04 -6.52 -0.49
CA SER A 184 -7.99 -5.42 -0.28
C SER A 184 -8.37 -5.32 1.20
N VAL A 185 -9.07 -4.25 1.58
CA VAL A 185 -9.48 -3.99 2.96
C VAL A 185 -10.99 -3.75 3.09
N HIS A 186 -11.77 -4.35 2.21
CA HIS A 186 -13.23 -4.13 2.15
C HIS A 186 -14.01 -4.86 3.24
N ASP A 187 -13.46 -5.90 3.85
CA ASP A 187 -14.05 -6.63 4.98
C ASP A 187 -12.97 -7.16 5.94
N VAL A 188 -13.38 -7.70 7.08
CA VAL A 188 -12.49 -8.18 8.15
C VAL A 188 -11.56 -9.30 7.66
N LYS A 189 -12.06 -10.26 6.87
CA LYS A 189 -11.26 -11.36 6.32
C LYS A 189 -10.14 -10.83 5.42
N HIS A 190 -10.45 -9.88 4.56
CA HIS A 190 -9.49 -9.28 3.64
C HIS A 190 -8.53 -8.31 4.35
N ILE A 191 -8.97 -7.63 5.40
CA ILE A 191 -8.09 -6.85 6.29
C ILE A 191 -7.01 -7.77 6.91
N MET A 192 -7.40 -8.90 7.46
CA MET A 192 -6.45 -9.87 8.04
C MET A 192 -5.52 -10.47 6.99
N ALA A 193 -6.04 -10.78 5.80
CA ALA A 193 -5.22 -11.25 4.67
C ALA A 193 -4.21 -10.19 4.19
N THR A 194 -4.61 -8.91 4.20
CA THR A 194 -3.73 -7.78 3.86
C THR A 194 -2.63 -7.62 4.91
N LYS A 195 -2.98 -7.68 6.19
CA LYS A 195 -1.99 -7.64 7.29
C LYS A 195 -0.94 -8.73 7.13
N LYS A 196 -1.38 -9.98 6.89
CA LYS A 196 -0.47 -11.10 6.65
C LYS A 196 0.44 -10.86 5.45
N ALA A 197 -0.08 -10.34 4.33
CA ALA A 197 0.73 -10.04 3.16
C ALA A 197 1.79 -8.95 3.43
N ILE A 198 1.44 -7.92 4.20
CA ILE A 198 2.38 -6.88 4.65
C ILE A 198 3.48 -7.51 5.51
N GLN A 199 3.11 -8.38 6.45
CA GLN A 199 4.07 -9.10 7.29
C GLN A 199 5.01 -9.97 6.48
N GLU A 200 4.50 -10.73 5.50
CA GLU A 200 5.31 -11.54 4.59
C GLU A 200 6.29 -10.69 3.77
N SER A 201 5.86 -9.50 3.32
CA SER A 201 6.71 -8.57 2.57
C SER A 201 7.86 -8.01 3.43
N PHE A 202 7.59 -7.61 4.67
CA PHE A 202 8.63 -7.19 5.60
C PHE A 202 9.57 -8.36 5.97
N GLN A 203 9.02 -9.55 6.19
CA GLN A 203 9.81 -10.73 6.50
C GLN A 203 10.77 -11.09 5.37
N MET A 204 10.35 -10.93 4.10
CA MET A 204 11.24 -11.07 2.94
C MET A 204 12.47 -10.17 3.05
N GLN A 205 12.25 -8.92 3.44
CA GLN A 205 13.34 -7.95 3.60
C GLN A 205 14.23 -8.28 4.80
N ILE A 206 13.66 -8.67 5.94
CA ILE A 206 14.40 -9.09 7.16
C ILE A 206 15.29 -10.27 6.85
N ASP A 207 14.78 -11.25 6.11
CA ASP A 207 15.52 -12.45 5.70
C ASP A 207 16.55 -12.18 4.58
N GLY A 208 16.67 -10.94 4.09
CA GLY A 208 17.57 -10.59 2.97
C GLY A 208 17.19 -11.23 1.64
N ARG A 209 15.96 -11.69 1.47
CA ARG A 209 15.48 -12.42 0.28
C ARG A 209 15.05 -11.52 -0.88
N GLY A 210 15.08 -10.19 -0.70
CA GLY A 210 14.92 -9.22 -1.76
C GLY A 210 13.62 -8.43 -1.72
N PHE A 211 13.01 -8.19 -2.88
CA PHE A 211 11.93 -7.25 -3.10
C PHE A 211 10.55 -7.79 -2.67
N GLY A 212 9.78 -6.97 -1.96
CA GLY A 212 8.40 -7.25 -1.62
C GLY A 212 7.46 -6.13 -2.03
N LEU A 213 6.32 -6.47 -2.67
CA LEU A 213 5.24 -5.52 -2.99
C LEU A 213 3.89 -6.06 -2.54
N VAL A 214 3.16 -5.24 -1.80
CA VAL A 214 1.76 -5.47 -1.47
C VAL A 214 0.91 -4.38 -2.10
N GLU A 215 0.24 -4.70 -3.20
CA GLU A 215 -0.81 -3.87 -3.78
C GLU A 215 -2.09 -4.04 -2.98
N VAL A 216 -2.65 -2.93 -2.48
CA VAL A 216 -3.90 -2.94 -1.73
C VAL A 216 -4.96 -2.14 -2.47
N LEU A 217 -5.99 -2.84 -2.94
CA LEU A 217 -7.16 -2.20 -3.53
C LEU A 217 -7.91 -1.43 -2.44
N GLY A 218 -7.97 -0.11 -2.61
CA GLY A 218 -8.50 0.80 -1.61
C GLY A 218 -9.62 1.69 -2.13
N ALA A 219 -10.53 2.07 -1.24
CA ALA A 219 -11.59 3.01 -1.55
C ALA A 219 -11.12 4.47 -1.44
N CYS A 220 -11.62 5.30 -2.35
CA CYS A 220 -11.54 6.76 -2.27
C CYS A 220 -12.95 7.38 -2.31
N PRO A 221 -13.73 7.33 -1.21
CA PRO A 221 -15.13 7.78 -1.20
C PRO A 221 -15.29 9.20 -1.73
N THR A 222 -14.43 10.12 -1.31
CA THR A 222 -14.47 11.53 -1.70
C THR A 222 -14.41 11.71 -3.23
N GLN A 223 -13.46 11.07 -3.91
CA GLN A 223 -13.29 11.24 -5.35
C GLN A 223 -14.21 10.32 -6.18
N TRP A 224 -14.62 9.20 -5.61
CA TRP A 224 -15.63 8.35 -6.22
C TRP A 224 -17.04 8.93 -6.06
N LYS A 225 -17.22 9.93 -5.17
CA LYS A 225 -18.52 10.54 -4.82
C LYS A 225 -19.52 9.50 -4.29
N LEU A 226 -19.03 8.59 -3.47
CA LEU A 226 -19.79 7.52 -2.83
C LEU A 226 -19.66 7.64 -1.31
N ASP A 227 -20.66 7.16 -0.59
CA ASP A 227 -20.52 6.97 0.84
C ASP A 227 -19.52 5.82 1.16
N PRO A 228 -19.04 5.72 2.41
CA PRO A 228 -18.07 4.70 2.79
C PRO A 228 -18.51 3.26 2.53
N VAL A 229 -19.78 2.93 2.79
CA VAL A 229 -20.31 1.56 2.64
C VAL A 229 -20.35 1.20 1.15
N ARG A 230 -20.97 2.06 0.33
CA ARG A 230 -21.05 1.87 -1.11
C ARG A 230 -19.66 1.82 -1.78
N SER A 231 -18.70 2.55 -1.22
CA SER A 231 -17.32 2.48 -1.71
C SER A 231 -16.67 1.11 -1.47
N MET A 232 -16.98 0.42 -0.36
CA MET A 232 -16.50 -0.94 -0.12
C MET A 232 -17.20 -1.97 -1.02
N GLU A 233 -18.51 -1.82 -1.24
CA GLU A 233 -19.26 -2.66 -2.19
C GLU A 233 -18.68 -2.53 -3.60
N ARG A 234 -18.37 -1.32 -4.04
CA ARG A 234 -17.73 -1.07 -5.33
C ARG A 234 -16.40 -1.79 -5.50
N ILE A 235 -15.59 -1.92 -4.44
CA ILE A 235 -14.36 -2.72 -4.51
C ILE A 235 -14.69 -4.15 -4.93
N VAL A 236 -15.74 -4.75 -4.37
CA VAL A 236 -16.16 -6.12 -4.66
C VAL A 236 -16.77 -6.25 -6.06
N GLU A 237 -17.66 -5.32 -6.42
CA GLU A 237 -18.48 -5.40 -7.63
C GLU A 237 -17.73 -5.00 -8.90
N GLU A 238 -16.83 -4.01 -8.81
CA GLU A 238 -16.17 -3.42 -9.99
C GLU A 238 -14.65 -3.60 -9.98
N VAL A 239 -13.98 -3.36 -8.82
CA VAL A 239 -12.52 -3.29 -8.79
C VAL A 239 -11.88 -4.67 -8.78
N ILE A 240 -12.32 -5.58 -7.92
CA ILE A 240 -11.78 -6.95 -7.82
C ILE A 240 -11.97 -7.76 -9.12
N PRO A 241 -13.10 -7.67 -9.86
CA PRO A 241 -13.24 -8.36 -11.15
C PRO A 241 -12.18 -7.97 -12.17
N TYR A 242 -11.71 -6.73 -12.16
CA TYR A 242 -10.62 -6.29 -13.04
C TYR A 242 -9.23 -6.57 -12.44
N TYR A 243 -9.08 -6.38 -11.14
CA TYR A 243 -7.85 -6.59 -10.37
C TYR A 243 -8.01 -7.77 -9.41
N PRO A 244 -7.93 -9.03 -9.89
CA PRO A 244 -8.15 -10.20 -9.04
C PRO A 244 -7.14 -10.25 -7.90
N LEU A 245 -7.63 -10.59 -6.70
CA LEU A 245 -6.80 -10.74 -5.51
C LEU A 245 -5.95 -12.02 -5.64
N GLY A 246 -4.73 -11.98 -5.14
CA GLY A 246 -3.86 -13.16 -5.18
C GLY A 246 -2.41 -12.84 -4.82
N THR A 247 -1.60 -13.89 -4.81
CA THR A 247 -0.14 -13.79 -4.78
C THR A 247 0.35 -14.16 -6.18
N PHE A 248 1.04 -13.22 -6.83
CA PHE A 248 1.48 -13.32 -8.23
C PHE A 248 2.88 -13.87 -8.34
N SER A 249 3.70 -13.64 -7.31
CA SER A 249 5.03 -14.21 -7.16
C SER A 249 5.32 -14.40 -5.69
N SER A 250 5.95 -15.53 -5.36
CA SER A 250 6.46 -15.80 -4.02
C SER A 250 7.71 -16.69 -4.18
N PRO A 251 8.86 -16.27 -3.64
CA PRO A 251 10.04 -17.11 -3.70
C PRO A 251 9.75 -18.41 -2.95
N GLN A 252 10.10 -19.53 -3.56
CA GLN A 252 10.05 -20.81 -2.89
C GLN A 252 10.99 -20.73 -1.67
N LYS A 253 10.54 -21.21 -0.51
CA LYS A 253 11.45 -21.42 0.61
C LYS A 253 12.49 -22.42 0.11
N GLU A 254 13.73 -21.99 0.02
CA GLU A 254 14.82 -22.93 -0.14
C GLU A 254 14.78 -23.85 1.09
N GLY A 255 14.49 -25.13 0.86
CA GLY A 255 14.37 -26.14 1.87
C GLY A 255 15.71 -26.49 2.52
#